data_4a7fa2b47282b93e0e10da27cb138b22
#
_entry.id   4a7fa2b47282b93e0e10da27cb138b22
#
_cell.length_a   1.000
_cell.length_b   1.000
_cell.length_c   1.000
_cell.angle_alpha   90.00
_cell.angle_beta   90.00
_cell.angle_gamma   90.00
#
_symmetry.space_group_name_H-M   'P 1'
#
loop_
_entity.id
_entity.type
_entity.pdbx_description
1 polymer ?
#
loop_
_entity_poly.entity_id
_entity_poly.type
_entity_poly.pdbx_seq_one_letter_code
_entity_poly.pdbx_strand_id
1 'polypeptide(L)'
;MAWTMFYSDDWDLYDVLDYAAFVYLIEFTESNEYYIGVKGVFQKVRDVSKIKSTSIESNWEKYNSSSVEVKSRITDGEAHTKKILWCFKTRQEAELVEAALIAFCGTDFLCRNKALMTKTRLKKDNGEQKRIIRMLLEIFT
;
A
#
# COMPACT_ATOMS: atom_id res chain seq x y z
N MET A 1 -4.21 -7.33 -14.34
CA MET A 1 -5.33 -7.04 -13.44
C MET A 1 -5.16 -5.68 -12.80
N ALA A 2 -6.21 -4.91 -12.79
CA ALA A 2 -6.19 -3.55 -12.27
C ALA A 2 -6.38 -3.52 -10.75
N TRP A 3 -5.93 -2.42 -10.14
CA TRP A 3 -6.20 -2.14 -8.74
C TRP A 3 -7.67 -1.84 -8.52
N THR A 4 -8.19 -2.22 -7.36
CA THR A 4 -9.48 -1.77 -6.85
C THR A 4 -9.29 -1.16 -5.47
N MET A 5 -10.23 -0.31 -5.05
CA MET A 5 -10.17 0.29 -3.72
C MET A 5 -10.81 -0.66 -2.72
N PHE A 6 -10.14 -0.89 -1.58
CA PHE A 6 -10.72 -1.70 -0.50
C PHE A 6 -11.97 -1.02 0.07
N TYR A 7 -11.88 0.28 0.32
CA TYR A 7 -13.01 1.09 0.79
C TYR A 7 -13.64 1.81 -0.40
N SER A 8 -14.37 1.05 -1.24
CA SER A 8 -14.91 1.55 -2.50
C SER A 8 -16.02 2.61 -2.33
N ASP A 9 -16.60 2.72 -1.14
CA ASP A 9 -17.58 3.77 -0.84
C ASP A 9 -16.92 5.11 -0.52
N ASP A 10 -15.66 5.09 -0.11
CA ASP A 10 -14.93 6.28 0.33
C ASP A 10 -13.92 6.77 -0.72
N TRP A 11 -13.50 5.90 -1.62
CA TRP A 11 -12.43 6.17 -2.58
C TRP A 11 -12.82 5.77 -3.99
N ASP A 12 -12.50 6.65 -4.95
CA ASP A 12 -12.46 6.32 -6.37
C ASP A 12 -11.00 6.03 -6.75
N LEU A 13 -10.77 5.15 -7.68
CA LEU A 13 -9.42 4.80 -8.13
C LEU A 13 -8.63 6.02 -8.59
N TYR A 14 -9.28 6.98 -9.25
CA TYR A 14 -8.62 8.20 -9.72
C TYR A 14 -8.20 9.16 -8.60
N ASP A 15 -8.72 8.98 -7.39
CA ASP A 15 -8.26 9.75 -6.22
C ASP A 15 -6.77 9.55 -5.96
N VAL A 16 -6.21 8.42 -6.39
CA VAL A 16 -4.78 8.12 -6.25
C VAL A 16 -3.90 9.24 -6.78
N LEU A 17 -4.33 9.90 -7.86
CA LEU A 17 -3.56 10.98 -8.49
C LEU A 17 -3.46 12.26 -7.65
N ASP A 18 -4.25 12.36 -6.60
CA ASP A 18 -4.20 13.49 -5.67
C ASP A 18 -3.28 13.24 -4.46
N TYR A 19 -2.57 12.10 -4.46
CA TYR A 19 -1.77 11.65 -3.33
C TYR A 19 -0.35 11.28 -3.74
N ALA A 20 0.55 11.21 -2.75
CA ALA A 20 1.96 10.88 -3.00
C ALA A 20 2.23 9.38 -3.04
N ALA A 21 1.48 8.62 -2.26
CA ALA A 21 1.70 7.17 -2.13
C ALA A 21 0.45 6.49 -1.61
N PHE A 22 0.39 5.17 -1.81
CA PHE A 22 -0.69 4.36 -1.22
C PHE A 22 -0.12 3.08 -0.59
N VAL A 23 -0.87 2.57 0.39
CA VAL A 23 -0.64 1.25 0.98
C VAL A 23 -1.57 0.28 0.30
N TYR A 24 -1.06 -0.88 -0.06
CA TYR A 24 -1.82 -1.87 -0.81
C TYR A 24 -1.77 -3.25 -0.16
N LEU A 25 -2.74 -4.08 -0.55
CA LEU A 25 -2.86 -5.47 -0.17
C LEU A 25 -3.04 -6.30 -1.43
N ILE A 26 -2.18 -7.29 -1.63
CA ILE A 26 -2.34 -8.30 -2.67
C ILE A 26 -2.69 -9.60 -1.96
N GLU A 27 -3.81 -10.21 -2.33
CA GLU A 27 -4.27 -11.48 -1.76
C GLU A 27 -4.34 -12.53 -2.84
N PHE A 28 -3.79 -13.71 -2.55
CA PHE A 28 -3.92 -14.88 -3.41
C PHE A 28 -5.15 -15.66 -2.96
N THR A 29 -6.17 -15.70 -3.82
CA THR A 29 -7.51 -16.08 -3.41
C THR A 29 -7.67 -17.57 -3.10
N GLU A 30 -6.81 -18.43 -3.63
CA GLU A 30 -6.87 -19.86 -3.38
C GLU A 30 -6.18 -20.27 -2.08
N SER A 31 -5.04 -19.65 -1.78
CA SER A 31 -4.26 -19.98 -0.59
C SER A 31 -4.57 -19.09 0.61
N ASN A 32 -5.21 -17.94 0.39
CA ASN A 32 -5.41 -16.87 1.38
C ASN A 32 -4.10 -16.21 1.82
N GLU A 33 -3.00 -16.48 1.14
CA GLU A 33 -1.74 -15.78 1.40
C GLU A 33 -1.83 -14.34 0.90
N TYR A 34 -1.13 -13.44 1.56
CA TYR A 34 -1.23 -12.02 1.23
C TYR A 34 0.09 -11.28 1.43
N TYR A 35 0.18 -10.11 0.81
CA TYR A 35 1.35 -9.24 0.89
C TYR A 35 0.89 -7.78 1.02
N ILE A 36 1.55 -7.04 1.92
CA ILE A 36 1.28 -5.63 2.19
C ILE A 36 2.45 -4.80 1.67
N GLY A 37 2.19 -3.71 0.97
CA GLY A 37 3.25 -2.86 0.46
C GLY A 37 2.85 -1.39 0.32
N VAL A 38 3.84 -0.59 -0.06
CA VAL A 38 3.67 0.84 -0.37
C VAL A 38 4.10 1.08 -1.81
N LYS A 39 3.38 1.96 -2.50
CA LYS A 39 3.76 2.40 -3.84
C LYS A 39 3.63 3.91 -3.96
N GLY A 40 4.66 4.54 -4.49
CA GLY A 40 4.61 5.97 -4.86
C GLY A 40 3.83 6.17 -6.14
N VAL A 41 3.04 7.24 -6.17
CA VAL A 41 2.18 7.55 -7.32
C VAL A 41 2.95 8.26 -8.42
N PHE A 42 3.86 9.16 -8.06
CA PHE A 42 4.67 9.93 -9.02
C PHE A 42 6.15 9.64 -8.80
N GLN A 43 6.91 9.66 -9.90
CA GLN A 43 8.36 9.49 -9.84
C GLN A 43 8.99 10.64 -9.05
N LYS A 44 9.87 10.29 -8.10
CA LYS A 44 10.66 11.24 -7.29
C LYS A 44 9.82 12.21 -6.44
N VAL A 45 8.55 11.93 -6.22
CA VAL A 45 7.67 12.76 -5.40
C VAL A 45 7.32 12.00 -4.13
N ARG A 46 7.65 12.58 -2.98
CA ARG A 46 7.38 11.99 -1.66
C ARG A 46 6.35 12.77 -0.86
N ASP A 47 5.90 13.92 -1.35
CA ASP A 47 4.95 14.81 -0.68
C ASP A 47 4.09 15.47 -1.75
N VAL A 48 2.76 15.52 -1.53
CA VAL A 48 1.82 16.11 -2.50
C VAL A 48 2.14 17.57 -2.82
N SER A 49 2.74 18.30 -1.88
CA SER A 49 3.13 19.70 -2.10
C SER A 49 4.20 19.84 -3.19
N LYS A 50 4.86 18.76 -3.56
CA LYS A 50 5.91 18.72 -4.60
C LYS A 50 5.40 18.24 -5.95
N ILE A 51 4.13 17.89 -6.07
CA ILE A 51 3.53 17.50 -7.36
C ILE A 51 3.40 18.76 -8.22
N LYS A 52 3.91 18.69 -9.45
CA LYS A 52 3.90 19.77 -10.43
C LYS A 52 3.20 19.29 -11.70
N SER A 53 2.86 20.21 -12.57
CA SER A 53 2.29 19.87 -13.89
C SER A 53 3.25 19.01 -14.72
N THR A 54 4.56 19.09 -14.44
CA THR A 54 5.60 18.29 -15.10
C THR A 54 5.90 16.98 -14.41
N SER A 55 5.27 16.69 -13.28
CA SER A 55 5.48 15.42 -12.55
C SER A 55 5.03 14.25 -13.41
N ILE A 56 5.81 13.17 -13.36
CA ILE A 56 5.56 11.97 -14.16
C ILE A 56 5.03 10.88 -13.24
N GLU A 57 3.89 10.29 -13.61
CA GLU A 57 3.35 9.15 -12.88
C GLU A 57 4.36 8.01 -12.85
N SER A 58 4.39 7.29 -11.74
CA SER A 58 5.12 6.03 -11.64
C SER A 58 4.38 4.95 -12.43
N ASN A 59 4.90 3.74 -12.43
CA ASN A 59 4.22 2.60 -13.04
C ASN A 59 3.14 1.98 -12.13
N TRP A 60 2.51 2.78 -11.27
CA TRP A 60 1.63 2.26 -10.21
C TRP A 60 0.47 1.43 -10.75
N GLU A 61 -0.12 1.80 -11.90
CA GLU A 61 -1.27 1.07 -12.44
C GLU A 61 -0.95 -0.37 -12.79
N LYS A 62 0.27 -0.63 -13.27
CA LYS A 62 0.72 -1.97 -13.69
C LYS A 62 1.60 -2.65 -12.64
N TYR A 63 1.80 -2.00 -11.51
CA TYR A 63 2.70 -2.48 -10.47
C TYR A 63 2.18 -3.76 -9.81
N ASN A 64 3.04 -4.75 -9.67
CA ASN A 64 2.71 -6.05 -9.08
C ASN A 64 3.55 -6.35 -7.83
N SER A 65 3.94 -5.32 -7.07
CA SER A 65 4.72 -5.48 -5.86
C SER A 65 6.23 -5.38 -6.07
N SER A 66 6.95 -5.10 -5.01
CA SER A 66 8.41 -5.16 -4.95
C SER A 66 8.93 -6.56 -4.60
N SER A 67 8.05 -7.45 -4.15
CA SER A 67 8.41 -8.82 -3.80
C SER A 67 8.61 -9.67 -5.06
N VAL A 68 9.77 -10.30 -5.16
CA VAL A 68 10.08 -11.20 -6.28
C VAL A 68 9.08 -12.37 -6.31
N GLU A 69 8.78 -12.95 -5.13
CA GLU A 69 7.82 -14.04 -5.01
C GLU A 69 6.43 -13.63 -5.51
N VAL A 70 5.92 -12.50 -5.03
CA VAL A 70 4.57 -12.03 -5.39
C VAL A 70 4.49 -11.70 -6.88
N LYS A 71 5.48 -11.01 -7.43
CA LYS A 71 5.54 -10.70 -8.87
C LYS A 71 5.52 -11.97 -9.71
N SER A 72 6.31 -12.95 -9.33
CA SER A 72 6.40 -14.23 -10.05
C SER A 72 5.06 -14.96 -10.05
N ARG A 73 4.39 -15.02 -8.91
CA ARG A 73 3.08 -15.68 -8.79
C ARG A 73 2.03 -15.00 -9.64
N ILE A 74 2.01 -13.67 -9.67
CA ILE A 74 1.09 -12.90 -10.53
C ILE A 74 1.40 -13.15 -12.00
N THR A 75 2.67 -13.12 -12.39
CA THR A 75 3.10 -13.38 -13.76
C THR A 75 2.71 -14.79 -14.22
N ASP A 76 2.78 -15.76 -13.32
CA ASP A 76 2.40 -17.15 -13.61
C ASP A 76 0.89 -17.35 -13.67
N GLY A 77 0.10 -16.31 -13.43
CA GLY A 77 -1.34 -16.36 -13.56
C GLY A 77 -2.10 -16.84 -12.33
N GLU A 78 -1.45 -16.87 -11.16
CA GLU A 78 -2.14 -17.26 -9.92
C GLU A 78 -3.28 -16.30 -9.60
N ALA A 79 -4.44 -16.84 -9.25
CA ALA A 79 -5.63 -16.04 -8.92
C ALA A 79 -5.36 -15.13 -7.73
N HIS A 80 -5.61 -13.85 -7.90
CA HIS A 80 -5.29 -12.84 -6.88
C HIS A 80 -6.19 -11.62 -7.00
N THR A 81 -6.18 -10.79 -5.96
CA THR A 81 -6.77 -9.44 -5.98
C THR A 81 -5.69 -8.44 -5.59
N LYS A 82 -5.81 -7.22 -6.13
CA LYS A 82 -4.92 -6.10 -5.83
C LYS A 82 -5.78 -4.96 -5.32
N LYS A 83 -5.65 -4.64 -4.04
CA LYS A 83 -6.49 -3.63 -3.40
C LYS A 83 -5.66 -2.51 -2.81
N ILE A 84 -6.06 -1.27 -3.08
CA ILE A 84 -5.50 -0.09 -2.43
C ILE A 84 -6.26 0.11 -1.13
N LEU A 85 -5.54 0.10 -0.01
CA LEU A 85 -6.14 0.24 1.32
C LEU A 85 -6.39 1.70 1.68
N TRP A 86 -5.41 2.56 1.38
CA TRP A 86 -5.49 3.99 1.71
C TRP A 86 -4.44 4.76 0.95
N CYS A 87 -4.75 6.02 0.63
CA CYS A 87 -3.82 6.94 -0.03
C CYS A 87 -3.35 8.00 0.96
N PHE A 88 -2.10 8.45 0.81
CA PHE A 88 -1.44 9.34 1.76
C PHE A 88 -0.81 10.54 1.06
N LYS A 89 -0.81 11.67 1.74
CA LYS A 89 -0.22 12.92 1.24
C LYS A 89 1.30 12.86 1.20
N THR A 90 1.92 12.01 2.03
CA THR A 90 3.36 11.83 2.03
C THR A 90 3.71 10.34 2.01
N ARG A 91 4.86 10.04 1.42
CA ARG A 91 5.40 8.69 1.44
C ARG A 91 5.71 8.22 2.85
N GLN A 92 6.17 9.14 3.70
CA GLN A 92 6.48 8.84 5.10
C GLN A 92 5.27 8.32 5.86
N GLU A 93 4.11 8.96 5.66
CA GLU A 93 2.86 8.51 6.29
C GLU A 93 2.47 7.11 5.80
N ALA A 94 2.59 6.86 4.50
CA ALA A 94 2.30 5.54 3.93
C ALA A 94 3.25 4.47 4.49
N GLU A 95 4.53 4.78 4.58
CA GLU A 95 5.54 3.85 5.11
C GLU A 95 5.30 3.52 6.58
N LEU A 96 4.86 4.49 7.38
CA LEU A 96 4.52 4.26 8.79
C LEU A 96 3.35 3.29 8.91
N VAL A 97 2.31 3.50 8.12
CA VAL A 97 1.13 2.63 8.13
C VAL A 97 1.50 1.23 7.65
N GLU A 98 2.25 1.12 6.57
CA GLU A 98 2.76 -0.18 6.09
C GLU A 98 3.53 -0.89 7.19
N ALA A 99 4.46 -0.18 7.86
CA ALA A 99 5.26 -0.76 8.92
C ALA A 99 4.39 -1.28 10.07
N ALA A 100 3.37 -0.53 10.46
CA ALA A 100 2.45 -0.93 11.52
C ALA A 100 1.67 -2.20 11.14
N LEU A 101 1.19 -2.27 9.90
CA LEU A 101 0.45 -3.44 9.41
C LEU A 101 1.35 -4.66 9.30
N ILE A 102 2.57 -4.50 8.79
CA ILE A 102 3.53 -5.61 8.69
C ILE A 102 3.97 -6.08 10.08
N ALA A 103 4.18 -5.16 11.01
CA ALA A 103 4.53 -5.52 12.38
C ALA A 103 3.41 -6.36 13.04
N PHE A 104 2.16 -6.04 12.75
CA PHE A 104 1.01 -6.78 13.25
C PHE A 104 0.87 -8.15 12.57
N CYS A 105 1.03 -8.21 11.25
CA CYS A 105 0.73 -9.39 10.44
C CYS A 105 1.94 -10.27 10.15
N GLY A 106 3.15 -9.73 10.22
CA GLY A 106 4.33 -10.31 9.58
C GLY A 106 4.75 -11.69 10.08
N THR A 107 4.35 -12.07 11.28
CA THR A 107 4.62 -13.43 11.81
C THR A 107 3.47 -14.40 11.57
N ASP A 108 2.37 -13.94 10.96
CA ASP A 108 1.29 -14.79 10.51
C ASP A 108 1.80 -15.68 9.35
N PHE A 109 1.49 -16.95 9.42
CA PHE A 109 1.91 -17.92 8.40
C PHE A 109 1.48 -17.54 6.99
N LEU A 110 0.31 -16.91 6.85
CA LEU A 110 -0.24 -16.52 5.54
C LEU A 110 0.35 -15.21 5.00
N CYS A 111 0.99 -14.41 5.83
CA CYS A 111 1.61 -13.16 5.41
C CYS A 111 2.93 -13.43 4.67
N ARG A 112 3.08 -12.93 3.46
CA ARG A 112 4.26 -13.17 2.64
C ARG A 112 5.32 -12.07 2.76
N ASN A 113 5.12 -11.07 3.61
CA ASN A 113 6.14 -10.11 3.96
C ASN A 113 7.24 -10.80 4.78
N LYS A 114 8.50 -10.57 4.42
CA LYS A 114 9.64 -11.26 5.04
C LYS A 114 10.41 -10.39 6.03
N ALA A 115 10.24 -9.07 5.97
CA ALA A 115 11.02 -8.15 6.79
C ALA A 115 10.27 -6.83 6.97
N LEU A 116 10.63 -6.15 8.05
CA LEU A 116 10.21 -4.79 8.33
C LEU A 116 11.40 -3.90 8.01
N MET A 117 11.36 -3.20 6.88
CA MET A 117 12.50 -2.46 6.35
C MET A 117 12.41 -0.95 6.57
N THR A 118 11.30 -0.48 7.13
CA THR A 118 11.03 0.95 7.22
C THR A 118 11.67 1.57 8.45
N LYS A 119 12.39 2.66 8.24
CA LYS A 119 12.82 3.56 9.30
C LYS A 119 12.23 4.93 9.00
N THR A 120 11.36 5.42 9.88
CA THR A 120 10.66 6.68 9.67
C THR A 120 10.58 7.49 10.95
N ARG A 121 10.43 8.81 10.81
CA ARG A 121 10.22 9.71 11.94
C ARG A 121 8.73 9.75 12.27
N LEU A 122 8.44 9.94 13.57
CA LEU A 122 7.06 9.99 14.06
C LEU A 122 6.64 11.44 14.22
N LYS A 123 6.06 11.99 13.18
CA LYS A 123 5.57 13.36 13.18
C LYS A 123 4.22 13.42 13.88
N LYS A 124 4.03 14.38 14.76
CA LYS A 124 2.76 14.54 15.48
C LYS A 124 1.69 15.11 14.53
N ASP A 125 0.54 14.45 14.48
CA ASP A 125 -0.59 14.80 13.62
C ASP A 125 -1.93 14.72 14.34
N ASN A 126 -1.91 14.88 15.65
CA ASN A 126 -3.09 14.80 16.50
C ASN A 126 -3.79 13.44 16.44
N GLY A 127 -3.04 12.38 16.19
CA GLY A 127 -3.55 11.01 16.16
C GLY A 127 -4.25 10.59 14.86
N GLU A 128 -4.10 11.35 13.80
CA GLU A 128 -4.70 11.00 12.51
C GLU A 128 -4.18 9.64 11.99
N GLN A 129 -2.86 9.46 11.97
CA GLN A 129 -2.27 8.19 11.54
C GLN A 129 -2.68 7.03 12.46
N LYS A 130 -2.76 7.29 13.75
CA LYS A 130 -3.22 6.26 14.71
C LYS A 130 -4.63 5.79 14.38
N ARG A 131 -5.53 6.71 14.03
CA ARG A 131 -6.91 6.36 13.64
C ARG A 131 -6.96 5.55 12.35
N ILE A 132 -6.15 5.93 11.37
CA ILE A 132 -6.06 5.20 10.09
C ILE A 132 -5.51 3.78 10.33
N ILE A 133 -4.43 3.65 11.08
CA ILE A 133 -3.84 2.34 11.42
C ILE A 133 -4.88 1.47 12.12
N ARG A 134 -5.58 2.00 13.10
CA ARG A 134 -6.61 1.25 13.84
C ARG A 134 -7.69 0.73 12.90
N MET A 135 -8.17 1.58 12.00
CA MET A 135 -9.19 1.20 11.02
C MET A 135 -8.68 0.09 10.09
N LEU A 136 -7.47 0.25 9.55
CA LEU A 136 -6.89 -0.72 8.62
C LEU A 136 -6.57 -2.06 9.30
N LEU A 137 -6.20 -2.05 10.60
CA LEU A 137 -5.95 -3.29 11.33
C LEU A 137 -7.17 -4.21 11.37
N GLU A 138 -8.37 -3.66 11.31
CA GLU A 138 -9.60 -4.47 11.30
C GLU A 138 -9.69 -5.40 10.09
N ILE A 139 -9.03 -5.05 8.98
CA ILE A 139 -8.99 -5.91 7.79
C ILE A 139 -8.32 -7.26 8.11
N PHE A 140 -7.39 -7.26 9.06
CA PHE A 140 -6.53 -8.41 9.39
C PHE A 140 -6.91 -9.10 10.70
N THR A 141 -8.02 -8.74 11.31
CA THR A 141 -8.46 -9.34 12.59
C THR A 141 -9.67 -10.25 12.47
#